data_10651a8c531190b975eb20dbf9d288a8
#
_entry.id   10651a8c531190b975eb20dbf9d288a8
#
_cell.length_a   1.000
_cell.length_b   1.000
_cell.length_c   1.000
_cell.angle_alpha   90.00
_cell.angle_beta   90.00
_cell.angle_gamma   90.00
#
_symmetry.space_group_name_H-M   'P 1'
#
loop_
_entity.id
_entity.type
_entity.pdbx_description
1 polymer ?
#
loop_
_entity_poly.entity_id
_entity_poly.type
_entity_poly.pdbx_seq_one_letter_code
_entity_poly.pdbx_strand_id
1 'polypeptide(L)'
;MANLVSYEDASEEVRTVYDDIKRARKIDRVSNFWMAIANHPPTLRRTWESLKEIMVDGALDIRFKEMIYLAISINNGCEYCRASHGASARKAGMTEEMFGELMAVVAMANETNKLAEGYGVPVDDSLA
;
A
#
# COMPACT_ATOMS: atom_id res chain seq x y z
N MET A 1 -7.19 -18.47 -8.18
CA MET A 1 -7.88 -17.44 -7.39
C MET A 1 -7.58 -17.62 -5.90
N ALA A 2 -7.50 -16.53 -5.16
CA ALA A 2 -7.25 -16.61 -3.72
C ALA A 2 -8.45 -17.21 -3.00
N ASN A 3 -8.19 -18.09 -2.02
CA ASN A 3 -9.20 -18.49 -1.05
C ASN A 3 -9.39 -17.34 -0.07
N LEU A 4 -10.61 -16.82 0.02
CA LEU A 4 -10.94 -15.72 0.93
C LEU A 4 -11.58 -16.28 2.19
N VAL A 5 -10.87 -16.18 3.31
CA VAL A 5 -11.37 -16.67 4.59
C VAL A 5 -12.44 -15.70 5.12
N SER A 6 -13.71 -16.14 5.11
CA SER A 6 -14.80 -15.34 5.66
C SER A 6 -14.70 -15.25 7.18
N TYR A 7 -15.42 -14.29 7.78
CA TYR A 7 -15.49 -14.17 9.24
C TYR A 7 -16.06 -15.45 9.88
N GLU A 8 -17.11 -16.00 9.26
CA GLU A 8 -17.77 -17.21 9.73
C GLU A 8 -16.86 -18.44 9.74
N ASP A 9 -15.99 -18.55 8.74
CA ASP A 9 -15.06 -19.69 8.59
C ASP A 9 -13.71 -19.45 9.29
N ALA A 10 -13.49 -18.25 9.82
CA ALA A 10 -12.22 -17.87 10.43
C ALA A 10 -12.04 -18.49 11.81
N SER A 11 -10.78 -18.78 12.14
CA SER A 11 -10.38 -19.16 13.51
C SER A 11 -10.58 -17.96 14.46
N GLU A 12 -10.57 -18.23 15.76
CA GLU A 12 -10.65 -17.18 16.79
C GLU A 12 -9.49 -16.18 16.64
N GLU A 13 -8.28 -16.65 16.37
CA GLU A 13 -7.10 -15.82 16.13
C GLU A 13 -7.33 -14.84 14.97
N VAL A 14 -7.85 -15.33 13.85
CA VAL A 14 -8.14 -14.52 12.67
C VAL A 14 -9.27 -13.53 12.95
N ARG A 15 -10.34 -13.97 13.62
CA ARG A 15 -11.46 -13.09 14.00
C ARG A 15 -11.02 -11.94 14.88
N THR A 16 -10.10 -12.17 15.81
CA THR A 16 -9.53 -11.12 16.66
C THR A 16 -8.88 -10.03 15.81
N VAL A 17 -8.10 -10.40 14.81
CA VAL A 17 -7.49 -9.43 13.89
C VAL A 17 -8.55 -8.72 13.04
N TYR A 18 -9.53 -9.46 12.51
CA TYR A 18 -10.62 -8.88 11.72
C TYR A 18 -11.41 -7.84 12.53
N ASP A 19 -11.71 -8.15 13.78
CA ASP A 19 -12.43 -7.24 14.66
C ASP A 19 -11.62 -5.96 14.92
N ASP A 20 -10.30 -6.07 15.08
CA ASP A 20 -9.42 -4.92 15.25
C ASP A 20 -9.38 -4.04 13.99
N ILE A 21 -9.28 -4.65 12.80
CA ILE A 21 -9.32 -3.94 11.52
C ILE A 21 -10.65 -3.19 11.35
N LYS A 22 -11.77 -3.88 11.60
CA LYS A 22 -13.10 -3.29 11.48
C LYS A 22 -13.28 -2.10 12.41
N ARG A 23 -12.83 -2.23 13.64
CA ARG A 23 -12.90 -1.17 14.65
C ARG A 23 -12.03 0.01 14.26
N ALA A 24 -10.77 -0.23 13.88
CA ALA A 24 -9.81 0.80 13.53
C ALA A 24 -10.24 1.59 12.28
N ARG A 25 -10.82 0.91 11.30
CA ARG A 25 -11.25 1.51 10.02
C ARG A 25 -12.72 1.91 9.97
N LYS A 26 -13.49 1.58 11.00
CA LYS A 26 -14.94 1.86 11.08
C LYS A 26 -15.70 1.25 9.90
N ILE A 27 -15.46 -0.02 9.64
CA ILE A 27 -16.06 -0.79 8.55
C ILE A 27 -16.72 -2.05 9.10
N ASP A 28 -17.71 -2.59 8.37
CA ASP A 28 -18.44 -3.79 8.77
C ASP A 28 -17.80 -5.09 8.27
N ARG A 29 -16.99 -4.98 7.23
CA ARG A 29 -16.35 -6.13 6.58
C ARG A 29 -14.93 -5.79 6.21
N VAL A 30 -14.00 -6.72 6.47
CA VAL A 30 -12.61 -6.57 6.04
C VAL A 30 -12.51 -6.77 4.52
N SER A 31 -11.54 -6.11 3.91
CA SER A 31 -11.32 -6.21 2.46
C SER A 31 -10.76 -7.59 2.06
N ASN A 32 -10.89 -7.90 0.78
CA ASN A 32 -10.43 -9.18 0.22
C ASN A 32 -8.94 -9.45 0.50
N PHE A 33 -8.11 -8.43 0.54
CA PHE A 33 -6.68 -8.58 0.85
C PHE A 33 -6.48 -9.28 2.20
N TRP A 34 -7.16 -8.79 3.25
CA TRP A 34 -7.07 -9.38 4.59
C TRP A 34 -7.61 -10.80 4.62
N MET A 35 -8.70 -11.05 3.90
CA MET A 35 -9.27 -12.39 3.82
C MET A 35 -8.35 -13.37 3.07
N ALA A 36 -7.61 -12.90 2.10
CA ALA A 36 -6.64 -13.73 1.37
C ALA A 36 -5.44 -14.11 2.24
N ILE A 37 -4.81 -13.13 2.93
CA ILE A 37 -3.64 -13.42 3.77
C ILE A 37 -4.00 -14.11 5.09
N ALA A 38 -5.27 -14.13 5.45
CA ALA A 38 -5.77 -14.88 6.61
C ALA A 38 -5.61 -16.41 6.46
N ASN A 39 -5.31 -16.89 5.24
CA ASN A 39 -4.90 -18.28 5.03
C ASN A 39 -3.63 -18.66 5.80
N HIS A 40 -2.84 -17.67 6.22
CA HIS A 40 -1.72 -17.84 7.13
C HIS A 40 -1.84 -16.81 8.26
N PRO A 41 -2.45 -17.17 9.38
CA PRO A 41 -2.76 -16.23 10.47
C PRO A 41 -1.57 -15.40 10.98
N PRO A 42 -0.34 -15.95 11.09
CA PRO A 42 0.82 -15.13 11.48
C PRO A 42 1.12 -14.00 10.49
N THR A 43 0.94 -14.24 9.18
CA THR A 43 1.11 -13.20 8.16
C THR A 43 0.04 -12.11 8.31
N LEU A 44 -1.21 -12.50 8.49
CA LEU A 44 -2.32 -11.55 8.71
C LEU A 44 -2.00 -10.63 9.90
N ARG A 45 -1.68 -11.21 11.04
CA ARG A 45 -1.39 -10.44 12.27
C ARG A 45 -0.22 -9.49 12.06
N ARG A 46 0.91 -10.00 11.57
CA ARG A 46 2.11 -9.21 11.36
C ARG A 46 1.90 -8.07 10.37
N THR A 47 1.21 -8.35 9.27
CA THR A 47 0.94 -7.35 8.23
C THR A 47 0.02 -6.24 8.76
N TRP A 48 -1.04 -6.61 9.47
CA TRP A 48 -1.94 -5.62 10.06
C TRP A 48 -1.24 -4.75 11.13
N GLU A 49 -0.48 -5.36 12.02
CA GLU A 49 0.27 -4.61 13.04
C GLU A 49 1.27 -3.64 12.41
N SER A 50 2.01 -4.08 11.39
CA SER A 50 2.95 -3.21 10.67
C SER A 50 2.24 -2.07 9.96
N LEU A 51 1.16 -2.36 9.24
CA LEU A 51 0.42 -1.35 8.50
C LEU A 51 -0.20 -0.32 9.44
N LYS A 52 -0.77 -0.77 10.54
CA LYS A 52 -1.36 0.08 11.58
C LYS A 52 -0.34 1.04 12.19
N GLU A 53 0.89 0.58 12.37
CA GLU A 53 1.99 1.39 12.90
C GLU A 53 2.53 2.38 11.87
N ILE A 54 2.69 1.95 10.61
CA ILE A 54 3.33 2.73 9.54
C ILE A 54 2.38 3.76 8.92
N MET A 55 1.14 3.37 8.65
CA MET A 55 0.20 4.18 7.87
C MET A 55 -0.63 5.11 8.75
N VAL A 56 0.07 5.95 9.49
CA VAL A 56 -0.49 7.02 10.34
C VAL A 56 0.32 8.30 10.12
N ASP A 57 -0.22 9.44 10.56
CA ASP A 57 0.52 10.69 10.54
C ASP A 57 1.78 10.60 11.40
N GLY A 58 2.89 11.06 10.83
CA GLY A 58 4.18 11.12 11.49
C GLY A 58 5.00 12.27 10.90
N ALA A 59 6.30 12.09 10.74
CA ALA A 59 7.13 13.08 10.02
C ALA A 59 6.62 13.30 8.59
N LEU A 60 6.05 12.26 7.98
CA LEU A 60 5.26 12.36 6.76
C LEU A 60 3.79 12.23 7.15
N ASP A 61 2.92 13.07 6.62
CA ASP A 61 1.49 12.94 6.84
C ASP A 61 0.90 11.76 6.04
N ILE A 62 -0.31 11.35 6.41
CA ILE A 62 -0.93 10.17 5.80
C ILE A 62 -1.17 10.35 4.29
N ARG A 63 -1.44 11.57 3.80
CA ARG A 63 -1.61 11.81 2.39
C ARG A 63 -0.33 11.49 1.62
N PHE A 64 0.83 11.96 2.09
CA PHE A 64 2.11 11.62 1.49
C PHE A 64 2.38 10.12 1.52
N LYS A 65 2.13 9.48 2.65
CA LYS A 65 2.33 8.02 2.79
C LYS A 65 1.46 7.24 1.81
N GLU A 66 0.20 7.61 1.64
CA GLU A 66 -0.70 6.95 0.68
C GLU A 66 -0.27 7.21 -0.77
N MET A 67 0.20 8.42 -1.07
CA MET A 67 0.70 8.73 -2.42
C MET A 67 1.98 7.96 -2.75
N ILE A 68 2.90 7.81 -1.79
CA ILE A 68 4.10 6.98 -1.94
C ILE A 68 3.70 5.52 -2.18
N TYR A 69 2.78 5.01 -1.38
CA TYR A 69 2.28 3.64 -1.51
C TYR A 69 1.65 3.41 -2.87
N LEU A 70 0.83 4.35 -3.31
CA LEU A 70 0.19 4.32 -4.63
C LEU A 70 1.24 4.30 -5.76
N ALA A 71 2.24 5.16 -5.71
CA ALA A 71 3.30 5.23 -6.71
C ALA A 71 4.06 3.91 -6.84
N ILE A 72 4.41 3.30 -5.71
CA ILE A 72 5.09 2.00 -5.67
C ILE A 72 4.17 0.90 -6.23
N SER A 73 2.90 0.93 -5.86
CA SER A 73 1.91 -0.05 -6.33
C SER A 73 1.70 0.02 -7.84
N ILE A 74 1.67 1.22 -8.40
CA ILE A 74 1.61 1.43 -9.86
C ILE A 74 2.86 0.87 -10.51
N ASN A 75 4.04 1.19 -9.98
CA ASN A 75 5.31 0.75 -10.54
C ASN A 75 5.46 -0.78 -10.50
N ASN A 76 4.95 -1.41 -9.44
CA ASN A 76 4.99 -2.87 -9.29
C ASN A 76 3.87 -3.60 -10.05
N GLY A 77 2.93 -2.87 -10.66
CA GLY A 77 1.81 -3.48 -11.38
C GLY A 77 0.78 -4.18 -10.49
N CYS A 78 0.70 -3.79 -9.21
CA CYS A 78 -0.27 -4.37 -8.29
C CYS A 78 -1.64 -3.70 -8.47
N GLU A 79 -2.53 -4.30 -9.24
CA GLU A 79 -3.86 -3.77 -9.53
C GLU A 79 -4.67 -3.53 -8.24
N TYR A 80 -4.71 -4.52 -7.37
CA TYR A 80 -5.43 -4.41 -6.09
C TYR A 80 -4.88 -3.28 -5.22
N CYS A 81 -3.56 -3.21 -5.08
CA CYS A 81 -2.91 -2.19 -4.26
C CYS A 81 -3.12 -0.79 -4.83
N ARG A 82 -3.06 -0.66 -6.16
CA ARG A 82 -3.35 0.60 -6.86
C ARG A 82 -4.77 1.08 -6.57
N ALA A 83 -5.75 0.20 -6.67
CA ALA A 83 -7.14 0.54 -6.39
C ALA A 83 -7.34 0.93 -4.92
N SER A 84 -6.82 0.14 -4.00
CA SER A 84 -6.95 0.36 -2.56
C SER A 84 -6.28 1.66 -2.12
N HIS A 85 -5.01 1.85 -2.45
CA HIS A 85 -4.25 3.03 -2.03
C HIS A 85 -4.58 4.28 -2.85
N GLY A 86 -5.08 4.11 -4.08
CA GLY A 86 -5.66 5.20 -4.84
C GLY A 86 -6.89 5.80 -4.17
N ALA A 87 -7.79 4.93 -3.69
CA ALA A 87 -8.95 5.36 -2.91
C ALA A 87 -8.53 6.03 -1.59
N SER A 88 -7.59 5.42 -0.87
CA SER A 88 -7.09 5.95 0.40
C SER A 88 -6.38 7.30 0.22
N ALA A 89 -5.59 7.46 -0.83
CA ALA A 89 -4.92 8.72 -1.14
C ALA A 89 -5.93 9.84 -1.42
N ARG A 90 -6.98 9.55 -2.20
CA ARG A 90 -8.05 10.51 -2.48
C ARG A 90 -8.80 10.90 -1.20
N LYS A 91 -9.11 9.92 -0.37
CA LYS A 91 -9.72 10.18 0.94
C LYS A 91 -8.85 11.05 1.83
N ALA A 92 -7.53 10.91 1.74
CA ALA A 92 -6.56 11.72 2.49
C ALA A 92 -6.30 13.11 1.87
N GLY A 93 -6.93 13.42 0.74
CA GLY A 93 -6.87 14.74 0.12
C GLY A 93 -6.08 14.84 -1.18
N MET A 94 -5.68 13.71 -1.78
CA MET A 94 -5.07 13.74 -3.11
C MET A 94 -6.11 14.16 -4.14
N THR A 95 -5.83 15.25 -4.87
CA THR A 95 -6.66 15.73 -5.97
C THR A 95 -6.29 15.03 -7.28
N GLU A 96 -7.15 15.14 -8.30
CA GLU A 96 -6.83 14.59 -9.63
C GLU A 96 -5.63 15.33 -10.25
N GLU A 97 -5.45 16.60 -9.95
CA GLU A 97 -4.27 17.37 -10.38
C GLU A 97 -2.99 16.81 -9.73
N MET A 98 -3.02 16.54 -8.43
CA MET A 98 -1.92 15.90 -7.71
C MET A 98 -1.62 14.50 -8.26
N PHE A 99 -2.66 13.73 -8.58
CA PHE A 99 -2.48 12.42 -9.20
C PHE A 99 -1.79 12.53 -10.57
N GLY A 100 -2.17 13.52 -11.39
CA GLY A 100 -1.50 13.77 -12.67
C GLY A 100 -0.01 14.05 -12.52
N GLU A 101 0.35 14.90 -11.54
CA GLU A 101 1.76 15.20 -11.26
C GLU A 101 2.51 13.96 -10.71
N LEU A 102 1.86 13.19 -9.83
CA LEU A 102 2.42 11.92 -9.34
C LEU A 102 2.75 10.99 -10.49
N MET A 103 1.83 10.84 -11.46
CA MET A 103 2.07 10.00 -12.63
C MET A 103 3.21 10.52 -13.50
N ALA A 104 3.34 11.85 -13.66
CA ALA A 104 4.46 12.44 -14.38
C ALA A 104 5.79 12.11 -13.70
N VAL A 105 5.86 12.17 -12.37
CA VAL A 105 7.05 11.81 -11.59
C VAL A 105 7.36 10.31 -11.73
N VAL A 106 6.37 9.44 -11.62
CA VAL A 106 6.56 7.99 -11.79
C VAL A 106 7.11 7.67 -13.18
N ALA A 107 6.54 8.26 -14.22
CA ALA A 107 6.99 8.06 -15.61
C ALA A 107 8.42 8.55 -15.82
N MET A 108 8.74 9.75 -15.34
CA MET A 108 10.08 10.33 -15.46
C MET A 108 11.12 9.52 -14.70
N ALA A 109 10.80 9.08 -13.49
CA ALA A 109 11.70 8.27 -12.69
C ALA A 109 12.01 6.92 -13.37
N ASN A 110 11.00 6.28 -13.94
CA ASN A 110 11.20 5.04 -14.69
C ASN A 110 12.10 5.26 -15.91
N GLU A 111 11.90 6.33 -16.66
CA GLU A 111 12.75 6.69 -17.80
C GLU A 111 14.20 6.89 -17.38
N THR A 112 14.46 7.77 -16.40
CA THR A 112 15.82 8.08 -15.97
C THR A 112 16.52 6.91 -15.31
N ASN A 113 15.80 6.10 -14.53
CA ASN A 113 16.33 4.90 -13.93
C ASN A 113 16.81 3.91 -15.00
N LYS A 114 16.00 3.71 -16.04
CA LYS A 114 16.38 2.83 -17.15
C LYS A 114 17.56 3.36 -17.96
N LEU A 115 17.62 4.67 -18.15
CA LEU A 115 18.77 5.28 -18.83
C LEU A 115 20.05 5.13 -18.01
N ALA A 116 20.00 5.42 -16.73
CA ALA A 116 21.15 5.29 -15.83
C ALA A 116 21.62 3.84 -15.74
N GLU A 117 20.69 2.90 -15.60
CA GLU A 117 20.99 1.47 -15.57
C GLU A 117 21.59 0.99 -16.90
N GLY A 118 20.95 1.33 -18.02
CA GLY A 118 21.37 0.87 -19.35
C GLY A 118 22.72 1.41 -19.78
N TYR A 119 23.05 2.64 -19.42
CA TYR A 119 24.37 3.22 -19.69
C TYR A 119 25.42 2.87 -18.64
N GLY A 120 25.03 2.21 -17.53
CA GLY A 120 25.97 1.87 -16.45
C GLY A 120 26.58 3.13 -15.81
N VAL A 121 25.77 4.17 -15.60
CA VAL A 121 26.27 5.47 -15.10
C VAL A 121 26.89 5.29 -13.71
N PRO A 122 28.17 5.62 -13.51
CA PRO A 122 28.80 5.55 -12.20
C PRO A 122 28.25 6.64 -11.28
N VAL A 123 28.19 6.35 -9.97
CA VAL A 123 27.78 7.35 -8.98
C VAL A 123 28.86 8.42 -8.85
N ASP A 124 28.48 9.69 -8.92
CA ASP A 124 29.38 10.81 -8.75
C ASP A 124 29.91 10.86 -7.30
N ASP A 125 31.20 11.17 -7.13
CA ASP A 125 31.81 11.24 -5.80
C ASP A 125 31.10 12.22 -4.86
N SER A 126 30.49 13.27 -5.41
CA SER A 126 29.69 14.26 -4.65
C SER A 126 28.38 13.73 -4.09
N LEU A 127 27.91 12.57 -4.57
CA LEU A 127 26.68 11.92 -4.15
C LEU A 127 26.92 10.73 -3.22
N ALA A 128 28.19 10.32 -3.07
CA ALA A 128 28.57 9.14 -2.29
C ALA A 128 28.58 9.41 -0.78
#